data_69df22e222e64064e806eba6e72af5e6
#
_entry.id   69df22e222e64064e806eba6e72af5e6
#
_cell.length_a   1.000
_cell.length_b   1.000
_cell.length_c   1.000
_cell.angle_alpha   90.00
_cell.angle_beta   90.00
_cell.angle_gamma   90.00
#
_symmetry.space_group_name_H-M   'P 1'
#
loop_
_entity.id
_entity.type
_entity.pdbx_description
1 polymer ?
#
loop_
_entity_poly.entity_id
_entity_poly.type
_entity_poly.pdbx_seq_one_letter_code
_entity_poly.pdbx_strand_id
1 'polypeptide(L)' 'MDKGYNDLEATIARLEFRNAKLHNHNEKIEQQIIELRADNKRLAKQVEDQIKQFRNKGVM' A
#
# COMPACT_ATOMS: atom_id res chain seq x y z
N MET A 1 20.25 18.75 35.50
CA MET A 1 20.00 17.32 35.44
C MET A 1 18.63 16.99 34.96
N ASP A 2 17.65 17.65 35.52
CA ASP A 2 16.28 17.37 35.15
C ASP A 2 15.95 17.73 33.70
N LYS A 3 16.65 18.74 33.17
CA LYS A 3 16.42 19.14 31.77
C LYS A 3 16.82 18.06 30.79
N GLY A 4 17.97 17.42 31.00
CA GLY A 4 18.41 16.37 30.09
C GLY A 4 17.48 15.17 30.10
N TYR A 5 17.03 14.80 31.32
CA TYR A 5 16.12 13.68 31.47
C TYR A 5 14.77 13.98 30.84
N ASN A 6 14.24 15.17 31.04
CA ASN A 6 12.97 15.57 30.46
C ASN A 6 13.07 15.66 28.95
N ASP A 7 14.20 16.12 28.42
CA ASP A 7 14.41 16.19 26.98
C ASP A 7 14.44 14.80 26.36
N LEU A 8 15.05 13.83 27.05
CA LEU A 8 15.08 12.45 26.57
C LEU A 8 13.68 11.85 26.57
N GLU A 9 12.93 12.05 27.64
CA GLU A 9 11.56 11.55 27.71
C GLU A 9 10.70 12.17 26.61
N ALA A 10 10.82 13.47 26.41
CA ALA A 10 10.07 14.15 25.37
C ALA A 10 10.45 13.63 23.99
N THR A 11 11.73 13.38 23.79
CA THR A 11 12.21 12.84 22.53
C THR A 11 11.67 11.44 22.28
N ILE A 12 11.70 10.60 23.31
CA ILE A 12 11.17 9.24 23.22
C ILE A 12 9.68 9.27 22.88
N ALA A 13 8.92 10.09 23.58
CA ALA A 13 7.48 10.20 23.33
C ALA A 13 7.20 10.65 21.90
N ARG A 14 7.97 11.61 21.41
CA ARG A 14 7.81 12.10 20.05
C ARG A 14 8.14 11.03 19.03
N LEU A 15 9.19 10.27 19.26
CA LEU A 15 9.58 9.20 18.36
C LEU A 15 8.57 8.06 18.37
N GLU A 16 8.04 7.71 19.53
CA GLU A 16 7.01 6.70 19.63
C GLU A 16 5.76 7.10 18.88
N PHE A 17 5.37 8.35 19.00
CA PHE A 17 4.22 8.90 18.29
C PHE A 17 4.45 8.85 16.78
N ARG A 18 5.64 9.26 16.35
CA ARG A 18 6.00 9.24 14.93
C ARG A 18 6.02 7.81 14.39
N ASN A 19 6.56 6.88 15.15
CA ASN A 19 6.60 5.48 14.75
C ASN A 19 5.21 4.89 14.61
N ALA A 20 4.31 5.24 15.52
CA ALA A 20 2.93 4.77 15.41
C ALA A 20 2.25 5.31 14.17
N LYS A 21 2.50 6.57 13.84
CA LYS A 21 1.96 7.16 12.62
C LYS A 21 2.50 6.49 11.38
N LEU A 22 3.81 6.24 11.36
CA LEU A 22 4.44 5.57 10.23
C LEU A 22 3.92 4.15 10.07
N HIS A 23 3.72 3.45 11.16
CA HIS A 23 3.16 2.11 11.13
C HIS A 23 1.76 2.11 10.51
N ASN A 24 0.90 3.02 10.94
CA ASN A 24 -0.44 3.13 10.40
C ASN A 24 -0.41 3.49 8.92
N HIS A 25 0.50 4.39 8.55
CA HIS A 25 0.65 4.78 7.15
C HIS A 25 1.12 3.60 6.30
N ASN A 26 2.06 2.82 6.83
CA ASN A 26 2.55 1.64 6.13
C ASN A 26 1.47 0.59 5.94
N GLU A 27 0.62 0.40 6.94
CA GLU A 27 -0.50 -0.54 6.82
C GLU A 27 -1.45 -0.14 5.70
N LYS A 28 -1.72 1.17 5.59
CA LYS A 28 -2.57 1.66 4.51
C LYS A 28 -1.95 1.44 3.15
N ILE A 29 -0.64 1.68 3.05
CA ILE A 29 0.08 1.45 1.79
C ILE A 29 0.04 -0.04 1.42
N GLU A 30 0.27 -0.92 2.38
CA GLU A 30 0.20 -2.36 2.14
C GLU A 30 -1.18 -2.77 1.64
N GLN A 31 -2.22 -2.20 2.24
CA GLN A 31 -3.59 -2.47 1.81
C GLN A 31 -3.81 -2.00 0.37
N GLN A 32 -3.31 -0.81 0.04
CA GLN A 32 -3.40 -0.29 -1.31
C GLN A 32 -2.66 -1.17 -2.32
N ILE A 33 -1.49 -1.69 -1.92
CA ILE A 33 -0.74 -2.59 -2.79
C ILE A 33 -1.54 -3.85 -3.08
N ILE A 34 -2.17 -4.42 -2.07
CA ILE A 34 -3.00 -5.61 -2.23
C ILE A 34 -4.14 -5.33 -3.20
N GLU A 35 -4.80 -4.20 -3.03
CA GLU A 35 -5.91 -3.80 -3.90
C GLU A 35 -5.46 -3.58 -5.34
N LEU A 36 -4.33 -2.90 -5.51
CA LEU A 36 -3.80 -2.64 -6.84
C LEU A 36 -3.39 -3.92 -7.54
N ARG A 37 -2.80 -4.86 -6.83
CA ARG A 37 -2.43 -6.15 -7.40
C ARG A 37 -3.65 -6.93 -7.83
N ALA A 38 -4.71 -6.90 -7.03
CA ALA A 38 -5.95 -7.57 -7.37
C ALA A 38 -6.57 -6.92 -8.61
N ASP A 39 -6.57 -5.59 -8.67
CA ASP A 39 -7.10 -4.87 -9.83
C ASP A 39 -6.28 -5.16 -11.08
N ASN A 40 -4.96 -5.19 -10.97
CA ASN A 40 -4.10 -5.50 -12.10
C ASN A 40 -4.38 -6.89 -12.64
N LYS A 41 -4.55 -7.86 -11.75
CA LYS A 41 -4.84 -9.23 -12.15
C LYS A 41 -6.18 -9.32 -12.85
N ARG A 42 -7.18 -8.63 -12.33
CA ARG A 42 -8.51 -8.59 -12.93
C ARG A 42 -8.48 -7.95 -14.31
N LEU A 43 -7.77 -6.82 -14.42
CA LEU A 43 -7.65 -6.12 -15.69
C LEU A 43 -6.90 -6.94 -16.73
N ALA A 44 -5.84 -7.63 -16.32
CA ALA A 44 -5.09 -8.49 -17.20
C ALA A 44 -5.99 -9.59 -17.77
N LYS A 45 -6.83 -10.16 -16.93
CA LYS A 45 -7.76 -11.19 -17.37
C LYS A 45 -8.81 -10.62 -18.34
N GLN A 46 -9.30 -9.42 -18.06
CA GLN A 46 -10.26 -8.78 -18.97
C GLN A 46 -9.66 -8.52 -20.35
N VAL A 47 -8.41 -8.05 -20.38
CA VAL A 47 -7.72 -7.83 -21.65
C VAL A 47 -7.54 -9.16 -22.39
N GLU A 48 -7.14 -10.21 -21.68
CA GLU A 48 -6.98 -11.53 -22.25
C GLU A 48 -8.28 -12.02 -22.88
N ASP A 49 -9.38 -11.89 -22.14
CA ASP A 49 -10.68 -12.31 -22.61
C ASP A 49 -11.11 -11.51 -23.86
N GLN A 50 -10.84 -10.22 -23.85
CA GLN A 50 -11.16 -9.38 -25.00
C GLN A 50 -10.34 -9.77 -26.21
N ILE A 51 -9.07 -10.07 -26.03
CA ILE A 51 -8.22 -10.53 -27.12
C ILE A 51 -8.74 -11.83 -27.70
N LYS A 52 -9.14 -12.77 -26.85
CA LYS A 52 -9.71 -14.04 -27.30
C LYS A 52 -10.99 -13.84 -28.09
N GLN A 53 -11.86 -12.96 -27.59
CA GLN A 53 -13.10 -12.65 -28.31
C GLN A 53 -12.83 -12.00 -29.69
N PHE A 54 -11.87 -11.09 -29.71
CA PHE A 54 -11.47 -10.42 -30.92
C PHE A 54 -10.91 -11.41 -31.92
N ARG A 55 -10.06 -12.32 -31.48
CA ARG A 55 -9.50 -13.36 -32.36
C ARG A 55 -10.57 -14.27 -32.90
N ASN A 56 -11.50 -14.69 -32.06
CA ASN A 56 -12.58 -15.56 -32.48
C ASN A 56 -13.46 -14.90 -33.54
N LYS A 57 -13.68 -13.58 -33.42
CA LYS A 57 -14.45 -12.85 -34.40
C LYS A 57 -13.65 -12.54 -35.66
N GLY A 58 -12.36 -12.25 -35.48
CA GLY A 58 -11.50 -11.84 -36.57
C GLY A 58 -11.08 -12.97 -37.48
N VAL A 59 -11.06 -14.18 -36.97
CA VAL A 59 -10.67 -15.35 -37.77
C VAL A 59 -11.74 -15.73 -38.76
N MET A 60 -12.92 -15.29 -38.49
CA MET A 60 -14.01 -15.53 -39.42
C MET A 60 -14.12 -14.44 -40.46
#